data_dda5ac39e21c64f3da2ab274e22029ca
#
_entry.id   dda5ac39e21c64f3da2ab274e22029ca
#
_cell.length_a   1.000
_cell.length_b   1.000
_cell.length_c   1.000
_cell.angle_alpha   90.00
_cell.angle_beta   90.00
_cell.angle_gamma   90.00
#
_symmetry.space_group_name_H-M   'P 1'
#
loop_
_entity.id
_entity.type
_entity.pdbx_description
1 polymer ?
#
loop_
_entity_poly.entity_id
_entity_poly.type
_entity_poly.pdbx_seq_one_letter_code
_entity_poly.pdbx_strand_id
1 'polypeptide(L)'
;MKAAQSFWVPLVLFAGAGVLALNPVPFESPVTTAAPLPAWATDPTPVRQPKLVPEYRVGVFTYQCSDCHRIIPSPQETLRTLVQHTEIALHHGLNTRCFNCHHRTQRDAFVDDLGDPIPWNQPQLVCAKCHGPVYRDWQAGSHGRLNGFWDTTRGPQTRRKCIECHDPHAPPFPPMRPAPGPNTLRMGPQGPARHAGDHDPLRVFAPDHPASPNP
;
A
#
# COMPACT_ATOMS: atom_id res chain seq x y z
N MET A 1 36.51 -60.90 9.84
CA MET A 1 37.33 -59.68 9.90
C MET A 1 36.76 -58.53 9.01
N LYS A 2 35.48 -58.24 9.04
CA LYS A 2 34.89 -57.16 8.22
C LYS A 2 34.20 -56.03 9.04
N ALA A 3 34.15 -56.16 10.35
CA ALA A 3 33.46 -55.16 11.19
C ALA A 3 34.35 -53.97 11.62
N ALA A 4 35.69 -54.12 11.56
CA ALA A 4 36.60 -53.07 12.03
C ALA A 4 36.76 -51.87 11.07
N GLN A 5 36.48 -52.07 9.77
CA GLN A 5 36.63 -51.01 8.80
C GLN A 5 35.48 -49.95 8.83
N SER A 6 34.37 -50.31 9.41
CA SER A 6 33.19 -49.43 9.44
C SER A 6 33.23 -48.34 10.54
N PHE A 7 34.07 -48.49 11.54
CA PHE A 7 34.19 -47.57 12.67
C PHE A 7 35.04 -46.33 12.41
N TRP A 8 35.96 -46.40 11.47
CA TRP A 8 36.88 -45.30 11.17
C TRP A 8 36.21 -44.13 10.47
N VAL A 9 35.21 -44.39 9.63
CA VAL A 9 34.51 -43.33 8.86
C VAL A 9 33.75 -42.34 9.80
N PRO A 10 32.89 -42.81 10.73
CA PRO A 10 32.26 -41.94 11.67
C PRO A 10 33.27 -41.24 12.59
N LEU A 11 34.34 -41.91 13.01
CA LEU A 11 35.34 -41.32 13.88
C LEU A 11 36.10 -40.17 13.20
N VAL A 12 36.45 -40.32 11.91
CA VAL A 12 37.08 -39.27 11.10
C VAL A 12 36.12 -38.10 10.90
N LEU A 13 34.84 -38.38 10.62
CA LEU A 13 33.82 -37.34 10.46
C LEU A 13 33.61 -36.56 11.75
N PHE A 14 33.52 -37.24 12.90
CA PHE A 14 33.37 -36.57 14.20
C PHE A 14 34.64 -35.82 14.58
N ALA A 15 35.82 -36.31 14.31
CA ALA A 15 37.07 -35.61 14.56
C ALA A 15 37.14 -34.33 13.66
N GLY A 16 36.79 -34.47 12.37
CA GLY A 16 36.72 -33.34 11.45
C GLY A 16 35.71 -32.28 11.87
N ALA A 17 34.50 -32.67 12.29
CA ALA A 17 33.51 -31.79 12.83
C ALA A 17 33.97 -31.11 14.12
N GLY A 18 34.66 -31.84 15.01
CA GLY A 18 35.27 -31.30 16.21
C GLY A 18 36.33 -30.24 15.92
N VAL A 19 37.21 -30.51 14.95
CA VAL A 19 38.25 -29.55 14.52
C VAL A 19 37.58 -28.27 13.94
N LEU A 20 36.51 -28.39 13.15
CA LEU A 20 35.80 -27.24 12.59
C LEU A 20 35.05 -26.47 13.68
N ALA A 21 34.52 -27.15 14.69
CA ALA A 21 33.83 -26.51 15.80
C ALA A 21 34.80 -25.76 16.75
N LEU A 22 36.00 -26.31 16.95
CA LEU A 22 37.03 -25.71 17.80
C LEU A 22 37.86 -24.63 17.09
N ASN A 23 37.87 -24.64 15.78
CA ASN A 23 38.51 -23.62 14.94
C ASN A 23 37.47 -23.02 14.01
N PRO A 24 36.54 -22.17 14.51
CA PRO A 24 35.60 -21.52 13.63
C PRO A 24 36.36 -20.65 12.66
N VAL A 25 36.37 -21.05 11.38
CA VAL A 25 36.87 -20.20 10.32
C VAL A 25 36.00 -18.92 10.38
N PRO A 26 36.61 -17.75 10.61
CA PRO A 26 35.84 -16.51 10.60
C PRO A 26 35.15 -16.40 9.24
N PHE A 27 33.85 -16.61 9.21
CA PHE A 27 33.03 -16.41 8.02
C PHE A 27 32.93 -14.89 7.86
N GLU A 28 33.94 -14.29 7.26
CA GLU A 28 33.81 -12.92 6.82
C GLU A 28 32.74 -12.91 5.72
N SER A 29 31.55 -12.53 6.12
CA SER A 29 30.50 -12.24 5.13
C SER A 29 31.09 -11.20 4.19
N PRO A 30 31.15 -11.47 2.88
CA PRO A 30 31.65 -10.47 1.93
C PRO A 30 30.86 -9.19 2.16
N VAL A 31 31.54 -8.12 2.55
CA VAL A 31 30.93 -6.79 2.66
C VAL A 31 30.56 -6.37 1.25
N THR A 32 29.38 -6.79 0.81
CA THR A 32 28.82 -6.29 -0.43
C THR A 32 28.50 -4.82 -0.23
N THR A 33 29.18 -3.97 -0.97
CA THR A 33 28.78 -2.56 -1.05
C THR A 33 27.32 -2.52 -1.47
N ALA A 34 26.46 -1.94 -0.61
CA ALA A 34 25.06 -1.85 -0.92
C ALA A 34 24.90 -1.13 -2.26
N ALA A 35 24.21 -1.76 -3.20
CA ALA A 35 23.87 -1.10 -4.45
C ALA A 35 23.08 0.18 -4.16
N PRO A 36 23.37 1.27 -4.88
CA PRO A 36 22.61 2.50 -4.70
C PRO A 36 21.13 2.21 -5.00
N LEU A 37 20.25 2.76 -4.15
CA LEU A 37 18.81 2.64 -4.38
C LEU A 37 18.46 3.31 -5.72
N PRO A 38 17.69 2.65 -6.59
CA PRO A 38 17.23 3.29 -7.82
C PRO A 38 16.33 4.48 -7.47
N ALA A 39 16.34 5.52 -8.31
CA ALA A 39 15.59 6.75 -8.09
C ALA A 39 14.09 6.50 -7.83
N TRP A 40 13.48 5.52 -8.51
CA TRP A 40 12.08 5.18 -8.31
C TRP A 40 11.77 4.62 -6.90
N ALA A 41 12.74 4.03 -6.22
CA ALA A 41 12.56 3.50 -4.85
C ALA A 41 12.62 4.60 -3.79
N THR A 42 13.27 5.72 -4.12
CA THR A 42 13.39 6.89 -3.25
C THR A 42 12.47 8.04 -3.67
N ASP A 43 11.81 7.92 -4.82
CA ASP A 43 10.89 8.92 -5.34
C ASP A 43 9.73 9.15 -4.37
N PRO A 44 9.60 10.35 -3.80
CA PRO A 44 8.53 10.69 -2.88
C PRO A 44 7.21 11.00 -3.59
N THR A 45 7.18 11.04 -4.91
CA THR A 45 5.99 11.43 -5.68
C THR A 45 4.84 10.45 -5.44
N PRO A 46 3.67 10.88 -4.97
CA PRO A 46 2.51 10.04 -4.81
C PRO A 46 1.93 9.61 -6.18
N VAL A 47 1.27 8.48 -6.23
CA VAL A 47 0.53 8.01 -7.41
C VAL A 47 -0.59 8.97 -7.77
N ARG A 48 -1.18 9.59 -6.76
CA ARG A 48 -2.22 10.59 -6.83
C ARG A 48 -1.78 11.80 -6.02
N GLN A 49 -2.15 13.01 -6.45
CA GLN A 49 -1.91 14.25 -5.73
C GLN A 49 -3.11 14.55 -4.79
N PRO A 50 -3.07 14.12 -3.52
CA PRO A 50 -4.15 14.38 -2.60
C PRO A 50 -4.11 15.82 -2.09
N LYS A 51 -5.26 16.35 -1.72
CA LYS A 51 -5.32 17.60 -0.95
C LYS A 51 -4.93 17.30 0.50
N LEU A 52 -3.74 17.72 0.88
CA LEU A 52 -3.20 17.47 2.23
C LEU A 52 -3.63 18.53 3.26
N VAL A 53 -4.25 19.60 2.80
CA VAL A 53 -4.82 20.67 3.62
C VAL A 53 -6.31 20.84 3.29
N PRO A 54 -7.14 21.24 4.29
CA PRO A 54 -8.57 21.42 4.09
C PRO A 54 -8.85 22.77 3.38
N GLU A 55 -8.45 22.88 2.12
CA GLU A 55 -8.60 24.10 1.36
C GLU A 55 -9.45 23.90 0.10
N TYR A 56 -10.14 24.96 -0.27
CA TYR A 56 -10.92 25.05 -1.51
C TYR A 56 -10.59 26.35 -2.24
N ARG A 57 -10.37 26.24 -3.54
CA ARG A 57 -9.98 27.38 -4.37
C ARG A 57 -11.15 27.86 -5.20
N VAL A 58 -11.42 29.16 -5.14
CA VAL A 58 -12.42 29.85 -5.95
C VAL A 58 -11.71 30.97 -6.71
N GLY A 59 -11.49 30.79 -8.00
CA GLY A 59 -10.67 31.70 -8.80
C GLY A 59 -9.25 31.79 -8.28
N VAL A 60 -8.83 32.98 -7.87
CA VAL A 60 -7.48 33.26 -7.31
C VAL A 60 -7.42 33.14 -5.80
N PHE A 61 -8.56 32.97 -5.13
CA PHE A 61 -8.64 32.92 -3.68
C PHE A 61 -8.63 31.48 -3.18
N THR A 62 -7.93 31.24 -2.09
CA THR A 62 -7.91 29.97 -1.37
C THR A 62 -8.57 30.15 -0.02
N TYR A 63 -9.56 29.32 0.28
CA TYR A 63 -10.35 29.33 1.52
C TYR A 63 -10.14 28.01 2.26
N GLN A 64 -10.21 28.04 3.59
CA GLN A 64 -10.42 26.82 4.37
C GLN A 64 -11.89 26.40 4.25
N CYS A 65 -12.17 25.12 4.47
CA CYS A 65 -13.55 24.63 4.40
C CYS A 65 -14.43 25.34 5.42
N SER A 66 -13.91 25.62 6.61
CA SER A 66 -14.59 26.35 7.68
C SER A 66 -14.89 27.81 7.33
N ASP A 67 -14.14 28.46 6.44
CA ASP A 67 -14.41 29.87 6.09
C ASP A 67 -15.79 30.07 5.48
N CYS A 68 -16.22 29.13 4.66
CA CYS A 68 -17.56 29.14 4.09
C CYS A 68 -18.57 28.44 5.02
N HIS A 69 -18.19 27.28 5.57
CA HIS A 69 -19.13 26.42 6.28
C HIS A 69 -19.50 26.88 7.70
N ARG A 70 -18.81 27.86 8.26
CA ARG A 70 -19.25 28.53 9.50
C ARG A 70 -20.52 29.35 9.30
N ILE A 71 -20.77 29.84 8.07
CA ILE A 71 -21.97 30.68 7.76
C ILE A 71 -22.96 29.96 6.82
N ILE A 72 -22.47 28.97 6.04
CA ILE A 72 -23.28 28.19 5.12
C ILE A 72 -23.47 26.80 5.73
N PRO A 73 -24.61 26.52 6.38
CA PRO A 73 -24.85 25.20 6.94
C PRO A 73 -25.00 24.17 5.82
N SER A 74 -24.38 23.02 6.01
CA SER A 74 -24.58 21.92 5.08
C SER A 74 -25.88 21.19 5.42
N PRO A 75 -26.72 20.90 4.44
CA PRO A 75 -27.95 20.16 4.64
C PRO A 75 -27.65 18.74 5.12
N GLN A 76 -28.54 18.18 5.91
CA GLN A 76 -28.40 16.83 6.42
C GLN A 76 -28.70 15.77 5.35
N GLU A 77 -29.39 16.14 4.30
CA GLU A 77 -29.87 15.26 3.26
C GLU A 77 -28.75 14.93 2.25
N THR A 78 -28.63 13.67 1.93
CA THR A 78 -27.51 13.09 1.18
C THR A 78 -27.69 13.14 -0.33
N LEU A 79 -28.87 13.46 -0.83
CA LEU A 79 -29.23 13.40 -2.25
C LEU A 79 -29.45 14.79 -2.88
N ARG A 80 -28.91 15.83 -2.27
CA ARG A 80 -29.04 17.17 -2.82
C ARG A 80 -28.08 17.38 -3.98
N THR A 81 -28.57 18.03 -5.03
CA THR A 81 -27.70 18.56 -6.08
C THR A 81 -26.74 19.58 -5.46
N LEU A 82 -25.43 19.31 -5.59
CA LEU A 82 -24.41 20.22 -5.07
C LEU A 82 -24.37 21.48 -5.96
N VAL A 83 -24.35 22.64 -5.34
CA VAL A 83 -24.14 23.94 -6.01
C VAL A 83 -22.65 24.28 -6.04
N GLN A 84 -21.92 23.85 -5.01
CA GLN A 84 -20.48 23.89 -4.92
C GLN A 84 -19.97 22.46 -4.79
N HIS A 85 -18.69 22.22 -5.06
CA HIS A 85 -18.09 20.88 -5.07
C HIS A 85 -18.72 19.96 -6.12
N THR A 86 -19.17 20.53 -7.23
CA THR A 86 -19.86 19.79 -8.31
C THR A 86 -18.95 18.79 -9.02
N GLU A 87 -17.65 18.96 -8.87
CA GLU A 87 -16.62 18.05 -9.38
C GLU A 87 -16.49 16.74 -8.58
N ILE A 88 -17.11 16.68 -7.40
CA ILE A 88 -17.02 15.50 -6.53
C ILE A 88 -18.17 14.53 -6.86
N ALA A 89 -17.79 13.40 -7.46
CA ALA A 89 -18.68 12.27 -7.66
C ALA A 89 -18.34 11.17 -6.63
N LEU A 90 -19.31 10.80 -5.79
CA LEU A 90 -19.12 9.79 -4.76
C LEU A 90 -19.50 8.41 -5.30
N HIS A 91 -18.47 7.61 -5.59
CA HIS A 91 -18.58 6.21 -6.04
C HIS A 91 -17.90 5.27 -5.05
N HIS A 92 -18.43 5.18 -3.84
CA HIS A 92 -17.83 4.42 -2.73
C HIS A 92 -18.79 3.33 -2.21
N GLY A 93 -19.31 2.51 -3.11
CA GLY A 93 -20.21 1.42 -2.76
C GLY A 93 -21.45 1.89 -2.00
N LEU A 94 -21.68 1.31 -0.84
CA LEU A 94 -22.79 1.68 0.04
C LEU A 94 -22.57 2.97 0.82
N ASN A 95 -21.37 3.54 0.76
CA ASN A 95 -21.04 4.77 1.47
C ASN A 95 -21.42 5.98 0.62
N THR A 96 -22.66 6.43 0.75
CA THR A 96 -23.25 7.51 -0.06
C THR A 96 -23.33 8.85 0.67
N ARG A 97 -22.83 8.93 1.92
CA ARG A 97 -22.98 10.12 2.77
C ARG A 97 -21.64 10.79 3.03
N CYS A 98 -21.54 12.08 2.71
CA CYS A 98 -20.33 12.89 2.93
C CYS A 98 -19.90 12.89 4.41
N PHE A 99 -20.87 12.94 5.33
CA PHE A 99 -20.63 13.01 6.78
C PHE A 99 -20.31 11.67 7.45
N ASN A 100 -20.20 10.60 6.68
CA ASN A 100 -19.60 9.38 7.19
C ASN A 100 -18.05 9.53 7.30
N CYS A 101 -17.48 10.49 6.57
CA CYS A 101 -16.05 10.76 6.53
C CYS A 101 -15.71 12.18 6.99
N HIS A 102 -16.47 13.19 6.56
CA HIS A 102 -16.24 14.58 6.91
C HIS A 102 -16.99 14.99 8.17
N HIS A 103 -16.31 15.73 9.04
CA HIS A 103 -16.95 16.20 10.26
C HIS A 103 -18.02 17.24 9.96
N ARG A 104 -19.18 17.12 10.60
CA ARG A 104 -20.37 17.92 10.27
C ARG A 104 -20.24 19.41 10.59
N THR A 105 -19.56 19.74 11.69
CA THR A 105 -19.38 21.12 12.17
C THR A 105 -17.95 21.61 12.01
N GLN A 106 -16.96 20.77 12.31
CA GLN A 106 -15.54 21.09 12.12
C GLN A 106 -15.12 20.70 10.71
N ARG A 107 -15.39 21.54 9.73
CA ARG A 107 -15.21 21.23 8.30
C ARG A 107 -13.78 21.00 7.86
N ASP A 108 -12.83 21.46 8.63
CA ASP A 108 -11.39 21.24 8.40
C ASP A 108 -10.91 19.92 9.02
N ALA A 109 -11.83 19.06 9.47
CA ALA A 109 -11.56 17.76 10.04
C ALA A 109 -12.42 16.66 9.40
N PHE A 110 -11.95 15.44 9.53
CA PHE A 110 -12.75 14.24 9.33
C PHE A 110 -13.47 13.85 10.64
N VAL A 111 -14.22 12.76 10.61
CA VAL A 111 -14.97 12.27 11.76
C VAL A 111 -14.70 10.80 12.02
N ASP A 112 -14.57 10.41 13.28
CA ASP A 112 -14.51 9.02 13.71
C ASP A 112 -15.90 8.40 13.93
N ASP A 113 -15.96 7.19 14.49
CA ASP A 113 -17.21 6.48 14.73
C ASP A 113 -17.99 7.02 15.95
N LEU A 114 -17.32 7.76 16.84
CA LEU A 114 -17.93 8.38 18.01
C LEU A 114 -18.41 9.81 17.73
N GLY A 115 -18.03 10.37 16.58
CA GLY A 115 -18.34 11.74 16.21
C GLY A 115 -17.23 12.73 16.53
N ASP A 116 -16.07 12.24 16.99
CA ASP A 116 -14.93 13.07 17.32
C ASP A 116 -14.11 13.44 16.06
N PRO A 117 -13.47 14.63 16.06
CA PRO A 117 -12.73 15.09 14.90
C PRO A 117 -11.41 14.34 14.71
N ILE A 118 -11.20 13.84 13.51
CA ILE A 118 -9.91 13.31 13.04
C ILE A 118 -9.19 14.41 12.27
N PRO A 119 -7.92 14.74 12.59
CA PRO A 119 -7.16 15.75 11.86
C PRO A 119 -7.06 15.45 10.36
N TRP A 120 -7.12 16.49 9.54
CA TRP A 120 -7.10 16.36 8.08
C TRP A 120 -5.86 15.61 7.53
N ASN A 121 -4.75 15.73 8.21
CA ASN A 121 -3.51 15.05 7.84
C ASN A 121 -3.47 13.55 8.22
N GLN A 122 -4.55 13.00 8.81
CA GLN A 122 -4.67 11.60 9.22
C GLN A 122 -5.84 10.87 8.51
N PRO A 123 -5.98 10.95 7.19
CA PRO A 123 -7.09 10.35 6.46
C PRO A 123 -7.14 8.82 6.57
N GLN A 124 -6.00 8.17 6.84
CA GLN A 124 -5.94 6.72 7.03
C GLN A 124 -6.81 6.23 8.20
N LEU A 125 -7.03 7.05 9.22
CA LEU A 125 -7.90 6.72 10.35
C LEU A 125 -9.38 6.65 9.94
N VAL A 126 -9.79 7.50 8.99
CA VAL A 126 -11.13 7.45 8.41
C VAL A 126 -11.33 6.16 7.62
N CYS A 127 -10.34 5.78 6.82
CA CYS A 127 -10.39 4.53 6.06
C CYS A 127 -10.48 3.31 6.99
N ALA A 128 -9.76 3.36 8.12
CA ALA A 128 -9.72 2.29 9.11
C ALA A 128 -11.08 1.96 9.73
N LYS A 129 -12.03 2.90 9.78
CA LYS A 129 -13.38 2.71 10.31
C LYS A 129 -14.09 1.52 9.64
N CYS A 130 -13.95 1.39 8.32
CA CYS A 130 -14.59 0.34 7.54
C CYS A 130 -13.59 -0.68 6.99
N HIS A 131 -12.37 -0.27 6.70
CA HIS A 131 -11.32 -1.09 6.09
C HIS A 131 -10.28 -1.59 7.11
N GLY A 132 -10.73 -2.05 8.28
CA GLY A 132 -9.87 -2.48 9.39
C GLY A 132 -8.81 -3.52 9.02
N PRO A 133 -9.12 -4.62 8.29
CA PRO A 133 -8.12 -5.58 7.83
C PRO A 133 -7.04 -4.93 6.96
N VAL A 134 -7.45 -4.14 5.95
CA VAL A 134 -6.54 -3.45 5.03
C VAL A 134 -5.69 -2.42 5.79
N TYR A 135 -6.26 -1.75 6.79
CA TYR A 135 -5.52 -0.80 7.63
C TYR A 135 -4.44 -1.51 8.45
N ARG A 136 -4.71 -2.71 9.01
CA ARG A 136 -3.69 -3.52 9.69
C ARG A 136 -2.57 -3.94 8.74
N ASP A 137 -2.93 -4.36 7.53
CA ASP A 137 -1.96 -4.71 6.49
C ASP A 137 -1.09 -3.50 6.11
N TRP A 138 -1.70 -2.31 6.02
CA TRP A 138 -0.98 -1.07 5.79
C TRP A 138 -0.03 -0.73 6.97
N GLN A 139 -0.47 -0.93 8.21
CA GLN A 139 0.38 -0.74 9.38
C GLN A 139 1.56 -1.72 9.40
N ALA A 140 1.32 -2.97 8.98
CA ALA A 140 2.35 -4.01 8.88
C ALA A 140 3.27 -3.83 7.65
N GLY A 141 2.91 -2.95 6.69
CA GLY A 141 3.69 -2.73 5.47
C GLY A 141 3.41 -3.72 4.35
N SER A 142 2.43 -4.61 4.50
CA SER A 142 2.00 -5.56 3.45
C SER A 142 1.01 -4.95 2.46
N HIS A 143 0.37 -3.85 2.81
CA HIS A 143 -0.46 -3.05 1.92
C HIS A 143 0.11 -1.64 1.78
N GLY A 144 0.06 -1.12 0.55
CA GLY A 144 0.63 0.18 0.25
C GLY A 144 2.15 0.14 0.03
N ARG A 145 2.69 1.25 -0.41
CA ARG A 145 4.10 1.37 -0.78
C ARG A 145 4.90 2.04 0.32
N LEU A 146 6.00 1.40 0.70
CA LEU A 146 7.08 2.01 1.46
C LEU A 146 8.17 2.45 0.47
N ASN A 147 8.57 3.70 0.55
CA ASN A 147 9.69 4.24 -0.22
C ASN A 147 10.89 4.47 0.71
N GLY A 148 12.09 4.37 0.15
CA GLY A 148 13.32 4.60 0.91
C GLY A 148 14.00 3.31 1.35
N PHE A 149 14.69 3.39 2.46
CA PHE A 149 15.52 2.29 2.95
C PHE A 149 14.67 1.30 3.76
N TRP A 150 14.86 -0.01 3.52
CA TRP A 150 14.28 -1.05 4.37
C TRP A 150 14.89 -1.03 5.77
N ASP A 151 16.18 -0.71 5.85
CA ASP A 151 16.92 -0.50 7.09
C ASP A 151 16.92 1.01 7.39
N THR A 152 16.10 1.43 8.34
CA THR A 152 15.92 2.84 8.72
C THR A 152 17.14 3.48 9.35
N THR A 153 18.15 2.68 9.74
CA THR A 153 19.44 3.21 10.22
C THR A 153 20.29 3.77 9.08
N ARG A 154 20.02 3.35 7.85
CA ARG A 154 20.75 3.77 6.65
C ARG A 154 20.13 4.98 5.94
N GLY A 155 18.90 5.31 6.25
CA GLY A 155 18.23 6.45 5.65
C GLY A 155 16.71 6.46 5.90
N PRO A 156 16.04 7.51 5.43
CA PRO A 156 14.62 7.70 5.69
C PRO A 156 13.76 6.68 4.94
N GLN A 157 12.65 6.34 5.58
CA GLN A 157 11.58 5.54 4.97
C GLN A 157 10.28 6.34 5.03
N THR A 158 9.55 6.37 3.93
CA THR A 158 8.27 7.06 3.82
C THR A 158 7.17 6.06 3.50
N ARG A 159 6.15 6.03 4.35
CA ARG A 159 4.92 5.25 4.12
C ARG A 159 3.87 6.12 3.45
N ARG A 160 3.36 5.65 2.32
CA ARG A 160 2.28 6.34 1.61
C ARG A 160 0.96 6.21 2.37
N LYS A 161 0.21 7.31 2.43
CA LYS A 161 -1.16 7.31 2.96
C LYS A 161 -2.12 6.72 1.93
N CYS A 162 -3.26 6.21 2.37
CA CYS A 162 -4.27 5.61 1.49
C CYS A 162 -4.65 6.54 0.34
N ILE A 163 -4.86 7.83 0.63
CA ILE A 163 -5.28 8.84 -0.34
C ILE A 163 -4.20 9.23 -1.37
N GLU A 164 -2.96 8.82 -1.18
CA GLU A 164 -1.88 9.05 -2.16
C GLU A 164 -1.92 8.03 -3.30
N CYS A 165 -2.73 6.97 -3.15
CA CYS A 165 -2.97 5.97 -4.18
C CYS A 165 -4.45 5.87 -4.55
N HIS A 166 -5.36 5.92 -3.55
CA HIS A 166 -6.80 5.79 -3.75
C HIS A 166 -7.49 7.16 -3.73
N ASP A 167 -8.43 7.39 -4.64
CA ASP A 167 -9.34 8.51 -4.52
C ASP A 167 -10.37 8.19 -3.42
N PRO A 168 -10.49 9.00 -2.36
CA PRO A 168 -11.44 8.71 -1.28
C PRO A 168 -12.90 8.72 -1.73
N HIS A 169 -13.22 9.42 -2.82
CA HIS A 169 -14.57 9.49 -3.36
C HIS A 169 -14.87 8.38 -4.39
N ALA A 170 -13.83 7.82 -5.01
CA ALA A 170 -13.94 6.70 -5.95
C ALA A 170 -12.73 5.75 -5.76
N PRO A 171 -12.68 5.01 -4.63
CA PRO A 171 -11.46 4.32 -4.20
C PRO A 171 -10.99 3.11 -5.02
N PRO A 172 -11.75 2.50 -5.96
CA PRO A 172 -11.23 1.39 -6.74
C PRO A 172 -9.89 1.75 -7.40
N PHE A 173 -8.89 0.91 -7.17
CA PHE A 173 -7.60 1.05 -7.82
C PHE A 173 -7.64 0.32 -9.17
N PRO A 174 -7.16 0.92 -10.26
CA PRO A 174 -7.15 0.24 -11.54
C PRO A 174 -6.30 -1.03 -11.46
N PRO A 175 -6.69 -2.13 -12.12
CA PRO A 175 -5.92 -3.35 -12.11
C PRO A 175 -4.53 -3.10 -12.70
N MET A 176 -3.51 -3.42 -11.94
CA MET A 176 -2.13 -3.35 -12.40
C MET A 176 -1.73 -4.65 -13.09
N ARG A 177 -0.95 -4.53 -14.16
CA ARG A 177 -0.34 -5.74 -14.75
C ARG A 177 0.63 -6.34 -13.73
N PRO A 178 0.55 -7.66 -13.48
CA PRO A 178 1.53 -8.31 -12.65
C PRO A 178 2.94 -8.07 -13.22
N ALA A 179 3.90 -7.87 -12.34
CA ALA A 179 5.29 -7.86 -12.77
C ALA A 179 5.66 -9.23 -13.35
N PRO A 180 6.54 -9.30 -14.37
CA PRO A 180 7.04 -10.57 -14.83
C PRO A 180 7.70 -11.32 -13.67
N GLY A 181 7.54 -12.63 -13.64
CA GLY A 181 8.20 -13.49 -12.65
C GLY A 181 9.72 -13.31 -12.68
N PRO A 182 10.41 -13.65 -11.60
CA PRO A 182 11.87 -13.56 -11.55
C PRO A 182 12.49 -14.46 -12.64
N ASN A 183 13.48 -13.94 -13.33
CA ASN A 183 14.31 -14.77 -14.23
C ASN A 183 15.06 -15.80 -13.38
N THR A 184 14.69 -17.06 -13.52
CA THR A 184 15.41 -18.17 -12.89
C THR A 184 16.28 -18.87 -13.91
N LEU A 185 17.40 -19.47 -13.47
CA LEU A 185 18.31 -20.23 -14.34
C LEU A 185 17.62 -21.40 -15.06
N ARG A 186 16.46 -21.85 -14.55
CA ARG A 186 15.67 -22.95 -15.13
C ARG A 186 14.66 -22.52 -16.19
N MET A 187 14.31 -21.25 -16.24
CA MET A 187 13.23 -20.77 -17.11
C MET A 187 13.73 -20.09 -18.39
N GLY A 188 15.05 -19.88 -18.54
CA GLY A 188 15.60 -19.13 -19.66
C GLY A 188 15.13 -17.66 -19.69
N PRO A 189 15.60 -16.84 -20.64
CA PRO A 189 15.08 -15.49 -20.83
C PRO A 189 13.62 -15.58 -21.24
N GLN A 190 12.74 -15.16 -20.32
CA GLN A 190 11.32 -15.05 -20.63
C GLN A 190 11.17 -13.88 -21.60
N GLY A 191 10.78 -14.19 -22.83
CA GLY A 191 10.23 -13.19 -23.72
C GLY A 191 9.06 -12.44 -23.06
N PRO A 192 8.57 -11.33 -23.62
CA PRO A 192 7.46 -10.57 -23.05
C PRO A 192 6.35 -11.55 -22.66
N ALA A 193 5.99 -11.53 -21.36
CA ALA A 193 5.06 -12.48 -20.79
C ALA A 193 3.80 -12.55 -21.67
N ARG A 194 3.64 -13.65 -22.38
CA ARG A 194 2.39 -13.99 -23.05
C ARG A 194 1.42 -14.37 -21.95
N HIS A 195 0.77 -13.41 -21.36
CA HIS A 195 -0.46 -13.65 -20.62
C HIS A 195 -1.54 -13.98 -21.65
N ALA A 196 -1.47 -15.19 -22.20
CA ALA A 196 -2.61 -15.80 -22.82
C ALA A 196 -3.67 -15.89 -21.74
N GLY A 197 -4.81 -15.23 -21.96
CA GLY A 197 -5.89 -15.08 -20.98
C GLY A 197 -6.60 -16.35 -20.57
N ASP A 198 -6.02 -17.53 -20.78
CA ASP A 198 -6.72 -18.81 -20.61
C ASP A 198 -6.31 -19.65 -19.39
N HIS A 199 -5.34 -19.21 -18.61
CA HIS A 199 -4.88 -20.03 -17.47
C HIS A 199 -4.66 -19.22 -16.20
N ASP A 200 -5.58 -18.30 -15.89
CA ASP A 200 -5.65 -17.72 -14.55
C ASP A 200 -6.42 -18.71 -13.65
N PRO A 201 -5.75 -19.44 -12.75
CA PRO A 201 -6.43 -20.41 -11.88
C PRO A 201 -7.46 -19.76 -10.95
N LEU A 202 -7.42 -18.43 -10.80
CA LEU A 202 -8.38 -17.69 -10.00
C LEU A 202 -9.66 -17.34 -10.79
N ARG A 203 -9.63 -17.40 -12.13
CA ARG A 203 -10.83 -17.18 -12.95
C ARG A 203 -11.87 -18.29 -12.83
N VAL A 204 -11.48 -19.47 -12.38
CA VAL A 204 -12.41 -20.59 -12.18
C VAL A 204 -13.43 -20.29 -11.08
N PHE A 205 -13.17 -19.31 -10.22
CA PHE A 205 -14.03 -18.92 -9.10
C PHE A 205 -14.69 -17.56 -9.25
N ALA A 206 -14.44 -16.84 -10.34
CA ALA A 206 -15.11 -15.57 -10.61
C ALA A 206 -16.41 -15.86 -11.39
N PRO A 207 -17.60 -15.50 -10.88
CA PRO A 207 -18.81 -15.54 -11.68
C PRO A 207 -18.64 -14.58 -12.87
N ASP A 208 -19.08 -15.00 -14.05
CA ASP A 208 -19.08 -14.20 -15.26
C ASP A 208 -19.86 -12.90 -15.05
N HIS A 209 -19.15 -11.83 -14.69
CA HIS A 209 -19.70 -10.50 -14.76
C HIS A 209 -19.52 -10.00 -16.20
N PRO A 210 -20.61 -9.69 -16.91
CA PRO A 210 -20.52 -9.08 -18.23
C PRO A 210 -19.75 -7.76 -18.11
N ALA A 211 -18.76 -7.59 -18.99
CA ALA A 211 -18.01 -6.38 -19.10
C ALA A 211 -18.97 -5.18 -19.26
N SER A 212 -18.91 -4.24 -18.32
CA SER A 212 -19.63 -2.97 -18.43
C SER A 212 -19.11 -2.24 -19.67
N PRO A 213 -19.99 -1.81 -20.60
CA PRO A 213 -19.54 -1.01 -21.74
C PRO A 213 -18.94 0.31 -21.19
N ASN A 214 -17.70 0.58 -21.58
CA ASN A 214 -17.08 1.88 -21.36
C ASN A 214 -17.88 2.97 -22.10
N PRO A 215 -18.10 4.12 -21.45
CA PRO A 215 -18.62 5.30 -22.13
C PRO A 215 -17.57 5.94 -23.06
#